data_d66d1601d2e30aefce097c0973327368
#
_entry.id   d66d1601d2e30aefce097c0973327368
#
_cell.length_a   1.000
_cell.length_b   1.000
_cell.length_c   1.000
_cell.angle_alpha   90.00
_cell.angle_beta   90.00
_cell.angle_gamma   90.00
#
_symmetry.space_group_name_H-M   'P 1'
#
loop_
_entity.id
_entity.type
_entity.pdbx_description
1 polymer ?
#
loop_
_entity_poly.entity_id
_entity_poly.type
_entity_poly.pdbx_seq_one_letter_code
_entity_poly.pdbx_strand_id
1 'polypeptide(L)'
;MKDGLLRSLIYLATALTVSILFIIIGFILYKGVPGISVDFLTRSWDDKTTFVNVKADAGRTGEGDEGYIPALGITVKEGDKNLVISKIEKNSPAKKAVNMKNVSYVLKKDDTISKIGSDNTEDLSFKDAVKLLQSSNGTLRLKVTRPGGGIIPMFVSTIYIILLSLVVAGPIGISAAIYLNEYAKPGRVLNSIRFAIQNLAGIPSIIYGLFGMLLFVQTLKMQYSILAGSLTLSILLLPTIISTTEEALKEIPRSYREGSYGLGATKLQTIAKIILPGALPGILVAVILSIGRIVGESAALIFTAGTIAQIPEGLVGGKASAATLTTKMYWLIKESGDLSAASSIAVVLLVLIILLNVASKMITRAFLKRTGNG
;
A
#
# COMPACT_ATOMS: atom_id res chain seq x y z
N MET A 1 -23.90 26.38 -39.11
CA MET A 1 -24.19 24.94 -39.04
C MET A 1 -23.01 24.10 -38.61
N LYS A 2 -21.79 24.27 -39.15
CA LYS A 2 -20.60 23.47 -38.76
C LYS A 2 -20.20 23.60 -37.31
N ASP A 3 -20.28 24.78 -36.70
CA ASP A 3 -19.92 25.02 -35.29
C ASP A 3 -20.87 24.34 -34.29
N GLY A 4 -22.16 24.26 -34.63
CA GLY A 4 -23.14 23.57 -33.82
C GLY A 4 -22.90 22.06 -33.77
N LEU A 5 -22.57 21.47 -34.93
CA LEU A 5 -22.25 20.04 -35.04
C LEU A 5 -20.96 19.69 -34.26
N LEU A 6 -19.92 20.52 -34.37
CA LEU A 6 -18.67 20.35 -33.64
C LEU A 6 -18.87 20.44 -32.14
N ARG A 7 -19.65 21.42 -31.64
CA ARG A 7 -19.99 21.55 -30.24
C ARG A 7 -20.76 20.34 -29.72
N SER A 8 -21.75 19.85 -30.49
CA SER A 8 -22.51 18.66 -30.11
C SER A 8 -21.63 17.41 -30.02
N LEU A 9 -20.67 17.25 -30.94
CA LEU A 9 -19.68 16.16 -30.93
C LEU A 9 -18.79 16.23 -29.68
N ILE A 10 -18.30 17.43 -29.31
CA ILE A 10 -17.47 17.64 -28.12
C ILE A 10 -18.28 17.28 -26.85
N TYR A 11 -19.53 17.77 -26.74
CA TYR A 11 -20.38 17.43 -25.58
C TYR A 11 -20.68 15.94 -25.49
N LEU A 12 -20.95 15.29 -26.62
CA LEU A 12 -21.21 13.85 -26.67
C LEU A 12 -19.97 13.05 -26.26
N ALA A 13 -18.79 13.40 -26.77
CA ALA A 13 -17.53 12.74 -26.39
C ALA A 13 -17.22 12.94 -24.90
N THR A 14 -17.41 14.16 -24.38
CA THR A 14 -17.23 14.46 -22.97
C THR A 14 -18.21 13.67 -22.09
N ALA A 15 -19.50 13.67 -22.47
CA ALA A 15 -20.53 12.93 -21.74
C ALA A 15 -20.27 11.43 -21.74
N LEU A 16 -19.82 10.86 -22.85
CA LEU A 16 -19.45 9.45 -22.97
C LEU A 16 -18.27 9.10 -22.04
N THR A 17 -17.21 9.91 -22.07
CA THR A 17 -16.02 9.69 -21.22
C THR A 17 -16.38 9.75 -19.72
N VAL A 18 -17.16 10.76 -19.33
CA VAL A 18 -17.61 10.94 -17.96
C VAL A 18 -18.52 9.79 -17.54
N SER A 19 -19.43 9.35 -18.41
CA SER A 19 -20.33 8.22 -18.13
C SER A 19 -19.57 6.91 -17.92
N ILE A 20 -18.58 6.62 -18.76
CA ILE A 20 -17.73 5.43 -18.59
C ILE A 20 -17.00 5.48 -17.24
N LEU A 21 -16.44 6.63 -16.87
CA LEU A 21 -15.78 6.80 -15.58
C LEU A 21 -16.73 6.52 -14.40
N PHE A 22 -17.94 7.07 -14.44
CA PHE A 22 -18.97 6.82 -13.40
C PHE A 22 -19.40 5.36 -13.34
N ILE A 23 -19.54 4.69 -14.49
CA ILE A 23 -19.88 3.27 -14.56
C ILE A 23 -18.78 2.41 -13.90
N ILE A 24 -17.51 2.68 -14.23
CA ILE A 24 -16.36 1.94 -13.65
C ILE A 24 -16.30 2.15 -12.13
N ILE A 25 -16.35 3.41 -11.67
CA ILE A 25 -16.32 3.72 -10.24
C ILE A 25 -17.54 3.11 -9.53
N GLY A 26 -18.74 3.26 -10.11
CA GLY A 26 -19.97 2.70 -9.57
C GLY A 26 -19.91 1.17 -9.44
N PHE A 27 -19.37 0.48 -10.45
CA PHE A 27 -19.16 -0.96 -10.40
C PHE A 27 -18.20 -1.39 -9.29
N ILE A 28 -17.06 -0.69 -9.17
CA ILE A 28 -16.06 -0.96 -8.12
C ILE A 28 -16.67 -0.74 -6.73
N LEU A 29 -17.41 0.34 -6.53
CA LEU A 29 -18.08 0.62 -5.26
C LEU A 29 -19.19 -0.40 -4.95
N TYR A 30 -20.03 -0.74 -5.92
CA TYR A 30 -21.11 -1.70 -5.77
C TYR A 30 -20.61 -3.10 -5.35
N LYS A 31 -19.53 -3.58 -5.98
CA LYS A 31 -18.94 -4.88 -5.68
C LYS A 31 -18.01 -4.87 -4.46
N GLY A 32 -17.30 -3.76 -4.22
CA GLY A 32 -16.22 -3.72 -3.23
C GLY A 32 -16.65 -3.25 -1.84
N VAL A 33 -17.61 -2.32 -1.73
CA VAL A 33 -18.03 -1.77 -0.42
C VAL A 33 -18.58 -2.84 0.53
N PRO A 34 -19.40 -3.81 0.09
CA PRO A 34 -19.91 -4.86 0.97
C PRO A 34 -18.83 -5.74 1.62
N GLY A 35 -17.66 -5.89 0.97
CA GLY A 35 -16.54 -6.67 1.50
C GLY A 35 -15.64 -5.91 2.48
N ILE A 36 -15.87 -4.62 2.68
CA ILE A 36 -15.06 -3.80 3.59
C ILE A 36 -15.61 -3.91 5.01
N SER A 37 -14.82 -4.55 5.87
CA SER A 37 -15.08 -4.64 7.31
C SER A 37 -13.87 -4.10 8.10
N VAL A 38 -14.03 -3.89 9.40
CA VAL A 38 -12.90 -3.52 10.27
C VAL A 38 -11.84 -4.62 10.23
N ASP A 39 -12.24 -5.86 10.20
CA ASP A 39 -11.34 -7.02 10.12
C ASP A 39 -10.57 -7.04 8.80
N PHE A 40 -11.24 -6.78 7.67
CA PHE A 40 -10.60 -6.62 6.37
C PHE A 40 -9.53 -5.53 6.38
N LEU A 41 -9.77 -4.42 7.05
CA LEU A 41 -8.82 -3.30 7.13
C LEU A 41 -7.67 -3.54 8.13
N THR A 42 -7.83 -4.43 9.13
CA THR A 42 -6.91 -4.51 10.28
C THR A 42 -6.20 -5.86 10.43
N ARG A 43 -6.65 -6.92 9.76
CA ARG A 43 -6.04 -8.25 9.86
C ARG A 43 -4.89 -8.44 8.86
N SER A 44 -4.10 -9.51 9.10
CA SER A 44 -3.17 -10.05 8.10
C SER A 44 -3.96 -10.72 6.97
N TRP A 45 -3.32 -10.93 5.81
CA TRP A 45 -3.96 -11.64 4.70
C TRP A 45 -4.05 -13.14 4.95
N ASP A 46 -2.94 -13.75 5.38
CA ASP A 46 -2.88 -15.19 5.63
C ASP A 46 -3.36 -15.53 7.04
N ASP A 47 -3.94 -16.72 7.15
CA ASP A 47 -4.32 -17.30 8.43
C ASP A 47 -3.07 -17.49 9.30
N LYS A 48 -3.14 -17.05 10.55
CA LYS A 48 -2.05 -17.19 11.49
C LYS A 48 -2.35 -18.31 12.49
N THR A 49 -1.74 -19.46 12.26
CA THR A 49 -1.82 -20.59 13.20
C THR A 49 -0.67 -20.55 14.20
N THR A 50 -0.99 -20.64 15.49
CA THR A 50 0.00 -20.71 16.55
C THR A 50 -0.50 -21.58 17.71
N PHE A 51 0.45 -22.11 18.49
CA PHE A 51 0.12 -22.73 19.78
C PHE A 51 0.17 -21.67 20.87
N VAL A 52 -0.88 -21.63 21.69
CA VAL A 52 -0.99 -20.74 22.84
C VAL A 52 -1.21 -21.53 24.11
N ASN A 53 -0.62 -21.08 25.19
CA ASN A 53 -0.85 -21.58 26.53
C ASN A 53 -1.76 -20.59 27.25
N VAL A 54 -2.92 -21.04 27.70
CA VAL A 54 -3.87 -20.27 28.51
C VAL A 54 -3.94 -20.87 29.88
N LYS A 55 -3.74 -20.06 30.90
CA LYS A 55 -3.92 -20.49 32.28
C LYS A 55 -5.42 -20.43 32.61
N ALA A 56 -6.07 -21.60 32.69
CA ALA A 56 -7.47 -21.71 33.07
C ALA A 56 -7.65 -21.33 34.52
N ASP A 57 -8.71 -20.60 34.81
CA ASP A 57 -9.10 -20.24 36.19
C ASP A 57 -10.23 -21.17 36.66
N ALA A 58 -9.85 -22.23 37.38
CA ALA A 58 -10.77 -23.25 37.86
C ALA A 58 -11.79 -22.73 38.91
N GLY A 59 -11.50 -21.59 39.54
CA GLY A 59 -12.42 -20.97 40.51
C GLY A 59 -13.55 -20.16 39.85
N ARG A 60 -13.52 -20.02 38.55
CA ARG A 60 -14.48 -19.22 37.82
C ARG A 60 -15.70 -20.05 37.44
N THR A 61 -16.82 -19.74 38.05
CA THR A 61 -18.12 -20.32 37.73
C THR A 61 -19.00 -19.28 37.05
N GLY A 62 -19.84 -19.69 36.10
CA GLY A 62 -20.77 -18.82 35.43
C GLY A 62 -21.74 -19.63 34.57
N GLU A 63 -22.98 -19.22 34.53
CA GLU A 63 -23.96 -19.73 33.57
C GLU A 63 -23.89 -18.91 32.29
N GLY A 64 -23.92 -19.57 31.15
CA GLY A 64 -23.87 -18.94 29.86
C GLY A 64 -24.49 -19.81 28.78
N ASP A 65 -24.52 -19.28 27.55
CA ASP A 65 -25.05 -19.97 26.37
C ASP A 65 -24.36 -21.32 26.14
N GLU A 66 -24.97 -22.19 25.34
CA GLU A 66 -24.36 -23.43 24.87
C GLU A 66 -22.97 -23.14 24.23
N GLY A 67 -21.91 -23.74 24.81
CA GLY A 67 -20.53 -23.47 24.44
C GLY A 67 -19.79 -22.43 25.28
N TYR A 68 -20.38 -21.95 26.39
CA TYR A 68 -19.65 -21.09 27.33
C TYR A 68 -18.65 -21.89 28.19
N ILE A 69 -17.43 -21.37 28.28
CA ILE A 69 -16.33 -22.00 29.03
C ILE A 69 -15.88 -21.06 30.16
N PRO A 70 -16.40 -21.22 31.37
CA PRO A 70 -16.11 -20.32 32.49
C PRO A 70 -14.63 -20.19 32.78
N ALA A 71 -13.90 -21.31 32.83
CA ALA A 71 -12.47 -21.35 33.16
C ALA A 71 -11.59 -20.50 32.23
N LEU A 72 -12.01 -20.26 30.98
CA LEU A 72 -11.32 -19.44 30.01
C LEU A 72 -12.01 -18.08 29.78
N GLY A 73 -13.26 -17.92 30.23
CA GLY A 73 -14.07 -16.72 30.00
C GLY A 73 -14.33 -16.45 28.52
N ILE A 74 -14.61 -17.53 27.74
CA ILE A 74 -14.91 -17.48 26.32
C ILE A 74 -16.20 -18.25 26.04
N THR A 75 -16.89 -17.87 24.98
CA THR A 75 -17.97 -18.67 24.38
C THR A 75 -17.51 -19.14 23.01
N VAL A 76 -17.63 -20.42 22.75
CA VAL A 76 -17.33 -21.02 21.44
C VAL A 76 -18.60 -21.45 20.76
N LYS A 77 -18.58 -21.51 19.43
CA LYS A 77 -19.63 -22.08 18.58
C LYS A 77 -19.01 -23.09 17.63
N GLU A 78 -19.85 -23.96 17.12
CA GLU A 78 -19.46 -24.95 16.12
C GLU A 78 -19.07 -24.24 14.81
N GLY A 79 -17.89 -24.54 14.26
CA GLY A 79 -17.44 -24.19 12.91
C GLY A 79 -17.44 -25.42 12.02
N ASP A 80 -17.04 -25.32 10.76
CA ASP A 80 -17.09 -26.44 9.78
C ASP A 80 -16.37 -27.70 10.28
N LYS A 81 -15.27 -27.58 11.02
CA LYS A 81 -14.47 -28.70 11.59
C LYS A 81 -13.81 -28.34 12.91
N ASN A 82 -14.03 -27.16 13.45
CA ASN A 82 -13.29 -26.62 14.58
C ASN A 82 -14.19 -25.77 15.45
N LEU A 83 -13.73 -25.40 16.66
CA LEU A 83 -14.42 -24.48 17.53
C LEU A 83 -14.06 -23.04 17.19
N VAL A 84 -15.04 -22.17 16.99
CA VAL A 84 -14.85 -20.75 16.72
C VAL A 84 -15.21 -19.94 17.97
N ILE A 85 -14.32 -19.04 18.40
CA ILE A 85 -14.58 -18.16 19.55
C ILE A 85 -15.59 -17.10 19.12
N SER A 86 -16.80 -17.14 19.69
CA SER A 86 -17.88 -16.18 19.39
C SER A 86 -17.85 -14.96 20.30
N LYS A 87 -17.44 -15.12 21.57
CA LYS A 87 -17.39 -14.04 22.57
C LYS A 87 -16.23 -14.24 23.54
N ILE A 88 -15.65 -13.14 24.01
CA ILE A 88 -14.60 -13.13 25.04
C ILE A 88 -14.95 -12.07 26.07
N GLU A 89 -14.92 -12.43 27.33
CA GLU A 89 -15.21 -11.51 28.43
C GLU A 89 -14.09 -10.48 28.65
N LYS A 90 -14.43 -9.34 29.23
CA LYS A 90 -13.45 -8.26 29.50
C LYS A 90 -12.26 -8.74 30.33
N ASN A 91 -12.50 -9.54 31.35
CA ASN A 91 -11.48 -10.07 32.30
C ASN A 91 -11.17 -11.55 32.04
N SER A 92 -11.26 -12.02 30.81
CA SER A 92 -11.02 -13.40 30.44
C SER A 92 -9.54 -13.79 30.59
N PRO A 93 -9.24 -14.99 31.16
CA PRO A 93 -7.91 -15.59 31.11
C PRO A 93 -7.38 -15.75 29.69
N ALA A 94 -8.24 -15.94 28.69
CA ALA A 94 -7.90 -16.04 27.27
C ALA A 94 -7.20 -14.78 26.72
N LYS A 95 -7.38 -13.63 27.35
CA LYS A 95 -6.65 -12.38 26.99
C LYS A 95 -5.22 -12.34 27.53
N LYS A 96 -4.88 -13.21 28.47
CA LYS A 96 -3.54 -13.34 29.07
C LYS A 96 -2.79 -14.55 28.53
N ALA A 97 -3.24 -15.13 27.42
CA ALA A 97 -2.58 -16.25 26.78
C ALA A 97 -1.17 -15.85 26.29
N VAL A 98 -0.27 -16.81 26.26
CA VAL A 98 1.11 -16.66 25.76
C VAL A 98 1.38 -17.69 24.67
N ASN A 99 2.16 -17.33 23.66
CA ASN A 99 2.59 -18.29 22.64
C ASN A 99 3.77 -19.15 23.15
N MET A 100 4.24 -20.09 22.34
CA MET A 100 5.36 -20.96 22.70
C MET A 100 6.69 -20.21 22.96
N LYS A 101 6.81 -18.96 22.54
CA LYS A 101 7.98 -18.10 22.79
C LYS A 101 7.77 -17.18 24.02
N ASN A 102 6.78 -17.46 24.85
CA ASN A 102 6.37 -16.63 26.00
C ASN A 102 6.01 -15.18 25.65
N VAL A 103 5.65 -14.92 24.40
CA VAL A 103 5.13 -13.62 23.97
C VAL A 103 3.62 -13.60 24.16
N SER A 104 3.08 -12.50 24.69
CA SER A 104 1.65 -12.32 24.88
C SER A 104 0.88 -12.53 23.57
N TYR A 105 -0.13 -13.40 23.60
CA TYR A 105 -1.02 -13.68 22.48
C TYR A 105 -2.47 -13.56 22.94
N VAL A 106 -3.05 -12.40 22.77
CA VAL A 106 -4.45 -12.15 23.13
C VAL A 106 -5.36 -12.89 22.16
N LEU A 107 -6.15 -13.85 22.66
CA LEU A 107 -7.20 -14.47 21.86
C LEU A 107 -8.27 -13.43 21.51
N LYS A 108 -8.81 -13.53 20.30
CA LYS A 108 -9.83 -12.62 19.77
C LYS A 108 -11.07 -13.38 19.33
N LYS A 109 -12.16 -12.65 19.17
CA LYS A 109 -13.37 -13.16 18.50
C LYS A 109 -12.96 -13.65 17.10
N ASP A 110 -13.61 -14.70 16.62
CA ASP A 110 -13.40 -15.41 15.36
C ASP A 110 -12.08 -16.20 15.28
N ASP A 111 -11.21 -16.19 16.31
CA ASP A 111 -10.11 -17.15 16.41
C ASP A 111 -10.70 -18.58 16.46
N THR A 112 -10.11 -19.50 15.70
CA THR A 112 -10.55 -20.89 15.58
C THR A 112 -9.62 -21.79 16.39
N ILE A 113 -10.17 -22.66 17.25
CA ILE A 113 -9.41 -23.63 18.05
C ILE A 113 -9.47 -24.97 17.28
N SER A 114 -8.32 -25.46 16.83
CA SER A 114 -8.19 -26.73 16.08
C SER A 114 -7.57 -27.87 16.89
N LYS A 115 -6.94 -27.59 18.05
CA LYS A 115 -6.49 -28.60 19.01
C LYS A 115 -6.61 -28.13 20.43
N ILE A 116 -6.94 -29.07 21.32
CA ILE A 116 -7.02 -28.89 22.78
C ILE A 116 -6.07 -29.89 23.42
N GLY A 117 -4.91 -29.44 23.90
CA GLY A 117 -3.85 -30.36 24.35
C GLY A 117 -3.30 -31.22 23.20
N SER A 118 -3.55 -32.52 23.29
CA SER A 118 -3.22 -33.53 22.26
C SER A 118 -4.35 -33.79 21.27
N ASP A 119 -5.58 -33.44 21.61
CA ASP A 119 -6.79 -33.86 20.89
C ASP A 119 -7.14 -32.85 19.78
N ASN A 120 -7.43 -33.35 18.58
CA ASN A 120 -7.91 -32.50 17.49
C ASN A 120 -9.42 -32.23 17.70
N THR A 121 -9.85 -31.00 17.49
CA THR A 121 -11.28 -30.67 17.57
C THR A 121 -12.09 -31.24 16.41
N GLU A 122 -11.44 -31.60 15.29
CA GLU A 122 -12.11 -32.24 14.14
C GLU A 122 -12.62 -33.66 14.46
N ASP A 123 -11.98 -34.36 15.40
CA ASP A 123 -12.29 -35.73 15.78
C ASP A 123 -13.31 -35.78 16.92
N LEU A 124 -13.70 -34.64 17.51
CA LEU A 124 -14.59 -34.53 18.65
C LEU A 124 -15.94 -33.93 18.26
N SER A 125 -17.01 -34.43 18.91
CA SER A 125 -18.29 -33.72 18.87
C SER A 125 -18.16 -32.34 19.52
N PHE A 126 -18.97 -31.36 19.09
CA PHE A 126 -19.01 -30.04 19.72
C PHE A 126 -19.16 -30.11 21.26
N LYS A 127 -20.09 -30.98 21.73
CA LYS A 127 -20.33 -31.17 23.18
C LYS A 127 -19.14 -31.77 23.91
N ASP A 128 -18.41 -32.69 23.29
CA ASP A 128 -17.23 -33.32 23.91
C ASP A 128 -16.05 -32.34 23.92
N ALA A 129 -15.84 -31.58 22.88
CA ALA A 129 -14.82 -30.53 22.83
C ALA A 129 -15.08 -29.41 23.85
N VAL A 130 -16.33 -29.01 24.04
CA VAL A 130 -16.72 -28.03 25.10
C VAL A 130 -16.50 -28.62 26.49
N LYS A 131 -16.88 -29.87 26.74
CA LYS A 131 -16.63 -30.56 28.00
C LYS A 131 -15.13 -30.65 28.30
N LEU A 132 -14.32 -30.98 27.29
CA LEU A 132 -12.85 -31.05 27.43
C LEU A 132 -12.27 -29.70 27.85
N LEU A 133 -12.74 -28.61 27.28
CA LEU A 133 -12.33 -27.24 27.63
C LEU A 133 -12.82 -26.85 29.04
N GLN A 134 -14.03 -27.27 29.43
CA GLN A 134 -14.60 -26.98 30.77
C GLN A 134 -13.93 -27.77 31.88
N SER A 135 -13.55 -29.04 31.62
CA SER A 135 -12.87 -29.91 32.58
C SER A 135 -11.39 -29.64 32.75
N SER A 136 -10.82 -28.79 31.90
CA SER A 136 -9.38 -28.51 31.90
C SER A 136 -8.99 -27.62 33.07
N ASN A 137 -8.10 -28.12 33.93
CA ASN A 137 -7.54 -27.40 35.10
C ASN A 137 -6.05 -27.07 34.81
N GLY A 138 -5.64 -25.84 35.13
CA GLY A 138 -4.26 -25.41 35.00
C GLY A 138 -3.93 -24.76 33.65
N THR A 139 -2.74 -25.07 33.08
CA THR A 139 -2.32 -24.48 31.81
C THR A 139 -2.79 -25.34 30.67
N LEU A 140 -3.67 -24.78 29.84
CA LEU A 140 -4.23 -25.42 28.65
C LEU A 140 -3.49 -24.98 27.42
N ARG A 141 -2.98 -25.95 26.65
CA ARG A 141 -2.34 -25.69 25.34
C ARG A 141 -3.36 -25.80 24.22
N LEU A 142 -3.55 -24.71 23.50
CA LEU A 142 -4.49 -24.64 22.37
C LEU A 142 -3.72 -24.38 21.07
N LYS A 143 -4.10 -25.06 20.00
CA LYS A 143 -3.70 -24.67 18.64
C LYS A 143 -4.80 -23.75 18.11
N VAL A 144 -4.43 -22.49 17.91
CA VAL A 144 -5.37 -21.46 17.51
C VAL A 144 -4.97 -20.91 16.13
N THR A 145 -5.95 -20.83 15.26
CA THR A 145 -5.82 -20.20 13.93
C THR A 145 -6.62 -18.90 13.94
N ARG A 146 -5.94 -17.80 13.74
CA ARG A 146 -6.58 -16.50 13.51
C ARG A 146 -6.88 -16.34 12.04
N PRO A 147 -8.14 -16.17 11.64
CA PRO A 147 -8.50 -16.04 10.23
C PRO A 147 -7.85 -14.78 9.64
N GLY A 148 -7.37 -14.92 8.43
CA GLY A 148 -6.77 -13.88 7.61
C GLY A 148 -7.80 -13.01 6.90
N GLY A 149 -7.51 -12.69 5.64
CA GLY A 149 -8.41 -11.93 4.76
C GLY A 149 -8.27 -10.41 4.90
N GLY A 150 -7.28 -9.92 5.67
CA GLY A 150 -7.05 -8.49 5.87
C GLY A 150 -5.96 -7.91 4.95
N ILE A 151 -5.98 -6.61 4.73
CA ILE A 151 -5.11 -5.91 3.78
C ILE A 151 -3.92 -5.19 4.39
N ILE A 152 -3.75 -5.22 5.72
CA ILE A 152 -2.67 -4.48 6.42
C ILE A 152 -1.29 -4.73 5.82
N PRO A 153 -0.85 -5.97 5.53
CA PRO A 153 0.48 -6.19 4.98
C PRO A 153 0.69 -5.47 3.66
N MET A 154 -0.29 -5.55 2.74
CA MET A 154 -0.21 -4.91 1.43
C MET A 154 -0.28 -3.39 1.52
N PHE A 155 -1.09 -2.87 2.46
CA PHE A 155 -1.17 -1.43 2.72
C PHE A 155 0.18 -0.87 3.20
N VAL A 156 0.79 -1.51 4.19
CA VAL A 156 2.11 -1.14 4.72
C VAL A 156 3.17 -1.22 3.62
N SER A 157 3.19 -2.29 2.84
CA SER A 157 4.13 -2.46 1.73
C SER A 157 3.96 -1.40 0.66
N THR A 158 2.72 -1.01 0.35
CA THR A 158 2.42 0.08 -0.61
C THR A 158 3.02 1.40 -0.13
N ILE A 159 2.83 1.75 1.15
CA ILE A 159 3.39 2.96 1.73
C ILE A 159 4.93 2.93 1.72
N TYR A 160 5.55 1.80 2.08
CA TYR A 160 7.01 1.67 2.03
C TYR A 160 7.56 1.85 0.62
N ILE A 161 6.94 1.25 -0.38
CA ILE A 161 7.36 1.41 -1.78
C ILE A 161 7.20 2.85 -2.25
N ILE A 162 6.10 3.53 -1.90
CA ILE A 162 5.91 4.95 -2.24
C ILE A 162 7.05 5.79 -1.66
N LEU A 163 7.30 5.66 -0.36
CA LEU A 163 8.30 6.47 0.33
C LEU A 163 9.71 6.20 -0.20
N LEU A 164 10.11 4.94 -0.30
CA LEU A 164 11.45 4.57 -0.76
C LEU A 164 11.69 4.98 -2.22
N SER A 165 10.71 4.80 -3.10
CA SER A 165 10.83 5.21 -4.50
C SER A 165 10.98 6.73 -4.64
N LEU A 166 10.21 7.51 -3.88
CA LEU A 166 10.28 8.96 -3.92
C LEU A 166 11.56 9.51 -3.28
N VAL A 167 12.04 8.88 -2.20
CA VAL A 167 13.32 9.26 -1.55
C VAL A 167 14.49 9.10 -2.52
N VAL A 168 14.44 8.13 -3.42
CA VAL A 168 15.48 7.93 -4.44
C VAL A 168 15.22 8.79 -5.69
N ALA A 169 14.03 8.68 -6.28
CA ALA A 169 13.70 9.32 -7.55
C ALA A 169 13.57 10.85 -7.44
N GLY A 170 13.05 11.36 -6.31
CA GLY A 170 12.84 12.80 -6.10
C GLY A 170 14.12 13.61 -6.19
N PRO A 171 15.10 13.37 -5.32
CA PRO A 171 16.37 14.14 -5.36
C PRO A 171 17.11 14.01 -6.71
N ILE A 172 17.15 12.80 -7.28
CA ILE A 172 17.83 12.57 -8.57
C ILE A 172 17.10 13.30 -9.70
N GLY A 173 15.78 13.16 -9.80
CA GLY A 173 14.98 13.77 -10.86
C GLY A 173 14.97 15.29 -10.79
N ILE A 174 14.77 15.85 -9.59
CA ILE A 174 14.80 17.32 -9.38
C ILE A 174 16.18 17.89 -9.70
N SER A 175 17.26 17.26 -9.23
CA SER A 175 18.62 17.71 -9.52
C SER A 175 18.94 17.64 -11.02
N ALA A 176 18.51 16.58 -11.69
CA ALA A 176 18.65 16.44 -13.14
C ALA A 176 17.89 17.55 -13.89
N ALA A 177 16.64 17.83 -13.50
CA ALA A 177 15.86 18.91 -14.10
C ALA A 177 16.52 20.29 -13.92
N ILE A 178 17.03 20.58 -12.71
CA ILE A 178 17.77 21.82 -12.44
C ILE A 178 19.01 21.89 -13.34
N TYR A 179 19.77 20.80 -13.46
CA TYR A 179 20.93 20.77 -14.34
C TYR A 179 20.57 21.05 -15.79
N LEU A 180 19.55 20.37 -16.32
CA LEU A 180 19.10 20.49 -17.71
C LEU A 180 18.53 21.89 -18.03
N ASN A 181 17.89 22.54 -17.07
CA ASN A 181 17.29 23.86 -17.28
C ASN A 181 18.27 25.01 -17.04
N GLU A 182 19.10 24.92 -15.98
CA GLU A 182 19.92 26.05 -15.53
C GLU A 182 21.38 25.95 -15.98
N TYR A 183 21.96 24.75 -16.07
CA TYR A 183 23.40 24.58 -16.33
C TYR A 183 23.71 24.10 -17.75
N ALA A 184 22.87 23.27 -18.34
CA ALA A 184 23.14 22.68 -19.64
C ALA A 184 23.13 23.75 -20.74
N LYS A 185 24.17 23.73 -21.58
CA LYS A 185 24.25 24.63 -22.75
C LYS A 185 23.26 24.19 -23.84
N PRO A 186 22.50 25.11 -24.44
CA PRO A 186 21.66 24.79 -25.59
C PRO A 186 22.47 24.14 -26.72
N GLY A 187 21.97 23.02 -27.25
CA GLY A 187 22.67 22.31 -28.31
C GLY A 187 22.14 20.90 -28.57
N ARG A 188 22.78 20.20 -29.50
CA ARG A 188 22.37 18.85 -29.92
C ARG A 188 22.36 17.85 -28.75
N VAL A 189 23.35 17.90 -27.88
CA VAL A 189 23.48 17.00 -26.73
C VAL A 189 22.30 17.16 -25.76
N LEU A 190 21.95 18.39 -25.38
CA LEU A 190 20.81 18.67 -24.51
C LEU A 190 19.51 18.19 -25.13
N ASN A 191 19.31 18.43 -26.42
CA ASN A 191 18.12 17.97 -27.15
C ASN A 191 18.04 16.43 -27.19
N SER A 192 19.18 15.77 -27.41
CA SER A 192 19.24 14.30 -27.39
C SER A 192 18.92 13.72 -26.01
N ILE A 193 19.39 14.35 -24.93
CA ILE A 193 19.05 13.92 -23.56
C ILE A 193 17.55 14.09 -23.30
N ARG A 194 16.96 15.24 -23.64
CA ARG A 194 15.52 15.47 -23.51
C ARG A 194 14.70 14.45 -24.32
N PHE A 195 15.12 14.21 -25.56
CA PHE A 195 14.50 13.20 -26.41
C PHE A 195 14.57 11.80 -25.77
N ALA A 196 15.71 11.41 -25.22
CA ALA A 196 15.85 10.14 -24.51
C ALA A 196 14.92 10.05 -23.28
N ILE A 197 14.85 11.10 -22.45
CA ILE A 197 13.95 11.16 -21.29
C ILE A 197 12.48 11.00 -21.69
N GLN A 198 12.06 11.69 -22.77
CA GLN A 198 10.69 11.57 -23.30
C GLN A 198 10.39 10.17 -23.82
N ASN A 199 11.33 9.53 -24.51
CA ASN A 199 11.15 8.14 -24.97
C ASN A 199 11.10 7.15 -23.84
N LEU A 200 11.91 7.34 -22.78
CA LEU A 200 11.84 6.50 -21.58
C LEU A 200 10.44 6.55 -20.92
N ALA A 201 9.77 7.71 -20.91
CA ALA A 201 8.41 7.82 -20.38
C ALA A 201 7.38 6.96 -21.12
N GLY A 202 7.63 6.63 -22.39
CA GLY A 202 6.76 5.79 -23.23
C GLY A 202 7.01 4.28 -23.12
N ILE A 203 8.06 3.85 -22.42
CA ILE A 203 8.37 2.42 -22.27
C ILE A 203 7.31 1.75 -21.35
N PRO A 204 6.72 0.60 -21.75
CA PRO A 204 5.80 -0.15 -20.90
C PRO A 204 6.44 -0.56 -19.57
N SER A 205 5.69 -0.44 -18.47
CA SER A 205 6.21 -0.68 -17.11
C SER A 205 6.72 -2.12 -16.90
N ILE A 206 6.17 -3.08 -17.64
CA ILE A 206 6.63 -4.47 -17.59
C ILE A 206 8.10 -4.60 -18.00
N ILE A 207 8.58 -3.79 -18.94
CA ILE A 207 9.99 -3.78 -19.39
C ILE A 207 10.87 -3.27 -18.26
N TYR A 208 10.46 -2.23 -17.54
CA TYR A 208 11.15 -1.78 -16.33
C TYR A 208 11.18 -2.87 -15.26
N GLY A 209 10.09 -3.63 -15.11
CA GLY A 209 10.02 -4.78 -14.21
C GLY A 209 11.01 -5.87 -14.57
N LEU A 210 11.10 -6.25 -15.84
CA LEU A 210 12.08 -7.23 -16.32
C LEU A 210 13.52 -6.73 -16.12
N PHE A 211 13.80 -5.48 -16.46
CA PHE A 211 15.11 -4.87 -16.21
C PHE A 211 15.45 -4.88 -14.70
N GLY A 212 14.51 -4.47 -13.86
CA GLY A 212 14.68 -4.46 -12.40
C GLY A 212 14.89 -5.87 -11.84
N MET A 213 14.19 -6.88 -12.37
CA MET A 213 14.39 -8.28 -12.00
C MET A 213 15.81 -8.72 -12.35
N LEU A 214 16.27 -8.47 -13.57
CA LEU A 214 17.61 -8.88 -14.01
C LEU A 214 18.70 -8.15 -13.22
N LEU A 215 18.57 -6.83 -13.02
CA LEU A 215 19.58 -6.02 -12.36
C LEU A 215 19.55 -6.19 -10.83
N PHE A 216 18.42 -5.88 -10.20
CA PHE A 216 18.35 -5.81 -8.73
C PHE A 216 18.15 -7.18 -8.11
N VAL A 217 17.22 -8.00 -8.65
CA VAL A 217 16.89 -9.29 -8.03
C VAL A 217 17.97 -10.32 -8.30
N GLN A 218 18.41 -10.49 -9.56
CA GLN A 218 19.34 -11.55 -9.97
C GLN A 218 20.80 -11.12 -9.85
N THR A 219 21.22 -10.03 -10.53
CA THR A 219 22.63 -9.61 -10.58
C THR A 219 23.11 -9.08 -9.24
N LEU A 220 22.38 -8.15 -8.63
CA LEU A 220 22.71 -7.59 -7.31
C LEU A 220 22.25 -8.48 -6.15
N LYS A 221 21.63 -9.64 -6.44
CA LYS A 221 21.21 -10.66 -5.46
C LYS A 221 20.34 -10.11 -4.33
N MET A 222 19.57 -9.03 -4.58
CA MET A 222 18.64 -8.46 -3.59
C MET A 222 17.43 -9.35 -3.34
N GLN A 223 17.21 -10.40 -4.16
CA GLN A 223 16.02 -11.23 -4.18
C GLN A 223 14.75 -10.39 -4.41
N TYR A 224 13.58 -11.02 -4.42
CA TYR A 224 12.32 -10.27 -4.41
C TYR A 224 12.24 -9.48 -3.11
N SER A 225 12.22 -8.16 -3.21
CA SER A 225 12.28 -7.31 -2.01
C SER A 225 11.68 -5.93 -2.26
N ILE A 226 11.24 -5.29 -1.18
CA ILE A 226 10.74 -3.92 -1.22
C ILE A 226 11.77 -2.96 -1.83
N LEU A 227 13.06 -3.13 -1.51
CA LEU A 227 14.10 -2.25 -2.06
C LEU A 227 14.28 -2.46 -3.56
N ALA A 228 14.32 -3.71 -4.06
CA ALA A 228 14.41 -3.98 -5.48
C ALA A 228 13.21 -3.39 -6.25
N GLY A 229 11.99 -3.52 -5.71
CA GLY A 229 10.79 -2.89 -6.25
C GLY A 229 10.88 -1.38 -6.27
N SER A 230 11.28 -0.78 -5.15
CA SER A 230 11.38 0.69 -5.02
C SER A 230 12.45 1.30 -5.94
N LEU A 231 13.60 0.65 -6.11
CA LEU A 231 14.64 1.10 -7.05
C LEU A 231 14.18 0.99 -8.50
N THR A 232 13.47 -0.08 -8.85
CA THR A 232 12.87 -0.25 -10.17
C THR A 232 11.87 0.86 -10.47
N LEU A 233 10.97 1.14 -9.53
CA LEU A 233 10.01 2.24 -9.67
C LEU A 233 10.70 3.60 -9.67
N SER A 234 11.79 3.77 -8.93
CA SER A 234 12.57 5.02 -8.98
C SER A 234 13.03 5.33 -10.40
N ILE A 235 13.57 4.33 -11.11
CA ILE A 235 14.00 4.50 -12.53
C ILE A 235 12.79 4.84 -13.41
N LEU A 236 11.67 4.15 -13.23
CA LEU A 236 10.43 4.38 -13.98
C LEU A 236 9.85 5.79 -13.77
N LEU A 237 10.07 6.39 -12.60
CA LEU A 237 9.56 7.71 -12.23
C LEU A 237 10.44 8.87 -12.72
N LEU A 238 11.74 8.64 -12.93
CA LEU A 238 12.69 9.69 -13.31
C LEU A 238 12.22 10.54 -14.49
N PRO A 239 11.75 9.98 -15.63
CA PRO A 239 11.27 10.79 -16.74
C PRO A 239 10.15 11.76 -16.36
N THR A 240 9.18 11.30 -15.57
CA THR A 240 8.04 12.12 -15.13
C THR A 240 8.51 13.25 -14.21
N ILE A 241 9.35 12.93 -13.20
CA ILE A 241 9.84 13.94 -12.26
C ILE A 241 10.72 14.97 -12.97
N ILE A 242 11.62 14.52 -13.86
CA ILE A 242 12.52 15.42 -14.60
C ILE A 242 11.70 16.36 -15.49
N SER A 243 10.80 15.83 -16.33
CA SER A 243 10.05 16.64 -17.29
C SER A 243 9.14 17.64 -16.59
N THR A 244 8.35 17.19 -15.61
CA THR A 244 7.42 18.10 -14.91
C THR A 244 8.18 19.15 -14.07
N THR A 245 9.31 18.79 -13.46
CA THR A 245 10.16 19.77 -12.75
C THR A 245 10.81 20.75 -13.71
N GLU A 246 11.29 20.29 -14.88
CA GLU A 246 11.87 21.18 -15.91
C GLU A 246 10.84 22.17 -16.43
N GLU A 247 9.59 21.73 -16.66
CA GLU A 247 8.48 22.61 -17.03
C GLU A 247 8.23 23.68 -15.97
N ALA A 248 8.14 23.30 -14.70
CA ALA A 248 7.97 24.23 -13.60
C ALA A 248 9.12 25.26 -13.47
N LEU A 249 10.37 24.84 -13.72
CA LEU A 249 11.51 25.76 -13.74
C LEU A 249 11.46 26.74 -14.93
N LYS A 250 10.91 26.34 -16.07
CA LYS A 250 10.73 27.20 -17.26
C LYS A 250 9.63 28.23 -17.09
N GLU A 251 8.63 27.96 -16.26
CA GLU A 251 7.54 28.91 -15.97
C GLU A 251 8.04 30.16 -15.22
N ILE A 252 9.20 30.09 -14.53
CA ILE A 252 9.77 31.23 -13.82
C ILE A 252 10.28 32.28 -14.82
N PRO A 253 9.79 33.53 -14.78
CA PRO A 253 10.20 34.60 -15.70
C PRO A 253 11.73 34.85 -15.66
N ARG A 254 12.30 35.13 -16.81
CA ARG A 254 13.75 35.44 -16.91
C ARG A 254 14.16 36.66 -16.09
N SER A 255 13.28 37.66 -15.96
CA SER A 255 13.51 38.87 -15.17
C SER A 255 13.90 38.58 -13.70
N TYR A 256 13.42 37.51 -13.11
CA TYR A 256 13.84 37.12 -11.75
C TYR A 256 15.32 36.71 -11.71
N ARG A 257 15.81 36.02 -12.76
CA ARG A 257 17.21 35.63 -12.89
C ARG A 257 18.10 36.85 -13.11
N GLU A 258 17.71 37.69 -14.06
CA GLU A 258 18.43 38.91 -14.42
C GLU A 258 18.51 39.89 -13.24
N GLY A 259 17.39 40.12 -12.54
CA GLY A 259 17.36 40.98 -11.35
C GLY A 259 18.26 40.43 -10.23
N SER A 260 18.28 39.12 -10.00
CA SER A 260 19.15 38.52 -9.00
C SER A 260 20.63 38.67 -9.35
N TYR A 261 20.98 38.47 -10.61
CA TYR A 261 22.39 38.67 -11.07
C TYR A 261 22.78 40.15 -11.04
N GLY A 262 21.85 41.06 -11.36
CA GLY A 262 22.08 42.51 -11.24
C GLY A 262 22.36 42.96 -9.81
N LEU A 263 21.86 42.26 -8.80
CA LEU A 263 22.17 42.47 -7.38
C LEU A 263 23.46 41.75 -6.92
N GLY A 264 24.22 41.13 -7.83
CA GLY A 264 25.48 40.44 -7.54
C GLY A 264 25.33 39.03 -6.99
N ALA A 265 24.13 38.40 -7.04
CA ALA A 265 23.99 37.05 -6.59
C ALA A 265 24.65 36.04 -7.55
N THR A 266 25.24 34.98 -6.98
CA THR A 266 25.82 33.90 -7.78
C THR A 266 24.67 33.03 -8.37
N LYS A 267 25.00 32.25 -9.39
CA LYS A 267 24.02 31.32 -10.02
C LYS A 267 23.41 30.36 -9.02
N LEU A 268 24.22 29.79 -8.13
CA LEU A 268 23.72 28.86 -7.11
C LEU A 268 22.77 29.57 -6.13
N GLN A 269 23.10 30.79 -5.71
CA GLN A 269 22.25 31.60 -4.84
C GLN A 269 20.91 31.92 -5.51
N THR A 270 20.93 32.30 -6.78
CA THR A 270 19.72 32.56 -7.58
C THR A 270 18.85 31.31 -7.68
N ILE A 271 19.44 30.16 -7.98
CA ILE A 271 18.69 28.90 -8.05
C ILE A 271 18.08 28.55 -6.71
N ALA A 272 18.88 28.56 -5.63
CA ALA A 272 18.42 28.10 -4.32
C ALA A 272 17.40 29.05 -3.66
N LYS A 273 17.56 30.38 -3.84
CA LYS A 273 16.74 31.36 -3.12
C LYS A 273 15.58 31.94 -3.93
N ILE A 274 15.60 31.80 -5.25
CA ILE A 274 14.58 32.41 -6.12
C ILE A 274 13.91 31.38 -7.01
N ILE A 275 14.72 30.64 -7.83
CA ILE A 275 14.16 29.73 -8.84
C ILE A 275 13.49 28.53 -8.20
N LEU A 276 14.20 27.84 -7.30
CA LEU A 276 13.68 26.63 -6.67
C LEU A 276 12.44 26.88 -5.79
N PRO A 277 12.40 27.90 -4.94
CA PRO A 277 11.17 28.27 -4.21
C PRO A 277 10.03 28.67 -5.14
N GLY A 278 10.31 29.38 -6.23
CA GLY A 278 9.29 29.75 -7.24
C GLY A 278 8.73 28.57 -8.02
N ALA A 279 9.55 27.56 -8.31
CA ALA A 279 9.16 26.33 -9.01
C ALA A 279 8.55 25.26 -8.07
N LEU A 280 8.59 25.46 -6.76
CA LEU A 280 8.16 24.47 -5.77
C LEU A 280 6.72 23.95 -6.00
N PRO A 281 5.74 24.78 -6.37
CA PRO A 281 4.39 24.29 -6.69
C PRO A 281 4.37 23.24 -7.79
N GLY A 282 5.11 23.48 -8.87
CA GLY A 282 5.21 22.52 -9.98
C GLY A 282 6.01 21.27 -9.62
N ILE A 283 7.06 21.39 -8.77
CA ILE A 283 7.79 20.24 -8.23
C ILE A 283 6.86 19.36 -7.38
N LEU A 284 6.00 19.96 -6.58
CA LEU A 284 5.01 19.23 -5.80
C LEU A 284 4.00 18.50 -6.71
N VAL A 285 3.62 19.08 -7.85
CA VAL A 285 2.81 18.40 -8.86
C VAL A 285 3.53 17.17 -9.40
N ALA A 286 4.83 17.26 -9.70
CA ALA A 286 5.63 16.12 -10.14
C ALA A 286 5.62 14.96 -9.11
N VAL A 287 5.73 15.29 -7.83
CA VAL A 287 5.64 14.30 -6.73
C VAL A 287 4.25 13.65 -6.67
N ILE A 288 3.18 14.45 -6.78
CA ILE A 288 1.80 13.95 -6.75
C ILE A 288 1.53 12.98 -7.91
N LEU A 289 1.95 13.34 -9.12
CA LEU A 289 1.82 12.49 -10.30
C LEU A 289 2.61 11.18 -10.12
N SER A 290 3.80 11.26 -9.54
CA SER A 290 4.62 10.09 -9.23
C SER A 290 3.96 9.17 -8.20
N ILE A 291 3.36 9.71 -7.13
CA ILE A 291 2.60 8.92 -6.15
C ILE A 291 1.45 8.18 -6.84
N GLY A 292 0.66 8.87 -7.66
CA GLY A 292 -0.43 8.25 -8.39
C GLY A 292 0.05 7.10 -9.29
N ARG A 293 1.19 7.26 -9.95
CA ARG A 293 1.80 6.23 -10.79
C ARG A 293 2.29 5.03 -9.98
N ILE A 294 2.95 5.24 -8.82
CA ILE A 294 3.40 4.16 -7.93
C ILE A 294 2.21 3.34 -7.43
N VAL A 295 1.17 4.01 -6.95
CA VAL A 295 -0.02 3.34 -6.38
C VAL A 295 -0.72 2.47 -7.42
N GLY A 296 -0.75 2.88 -8.69
CA GLY A 296 -1.34 2.12 -9.79
C GLY A 296 -0.44 1.02 -10.37
N GLU A 297 0.86 0.97 -9.99
CA GLU A 297 1.81 0.06 -10.61
C GLU A 297 1.71 -1.36 -10.05
N SER A 298 1.55 -2.34 -10.93
CA SER A 298 1.53 -3.76 -10.57
C SER A 298 2.57 -4.57 -11.35
N ALA A 299 2.70 -4.31 -12.66
CA ALA A 299 3.51 -5.14 -13.54
C ALA A 299 5.00 -5.14 -13.15
N ALA A 300 5.59 -3.99 -12.92
CA ALA A 300 7.00 -3.91 -12.51
C ALA A 300 7.23 -4.54 -11.12
N LEU A 301 6.27 -4.39 -10.20
CA LEU A 301 6.41 -4.88 -8.82
C LEU A 301 6.28 -6.39 -8.70
N ILE A 302 5.48 -7.06 -9.53
CA ILE A 302 5.40 -8.53 -9.58
C ILE A 302 6.77 -9.14 -9.83
N PHE A 303 7.58 -8.52 -10.69
CA PHE A 303 8.91 -9.01 -11.04
C PHE A 303 10.02 -8.61 -10.07
N THR A 304 9.76 -7.69 -9.14
CA THR A 304 10.82 -7.10 -8.31
C THR A 304 10.54 -7.10 -6.81
N ALA A 305 9.34 -6.72 -6.38
CA ALA A 305 8.94 -6.74 -4.97
C ALA A 305 8.35 -8.08 -4.54
N GLY A 306 7.69 -8.79 -5.47
CA GLY A 306 7.06 -10.08 -5.24
C GLY A 306 5.55 -9.97 -4.97
N THR A 307 4.94 -11.11 -4.62
CA THR A 307 3.49 -11.28 -4.51
C THR A 307 3.02 -11.79 -3.13
N ILE A 308 3.94 -11.96 -2.18
CA ILE A 308 3.63 -12.50 -0.84
C ILE A 308 2.96 -11.41 0.01
N ALA A 309 1.78 -11.71 0.54
CA ALA A 309 1.00 -10.77 1.35
C ALA A 309 1.45 -10.75 2.81
N GLN A 310 2.69 -10.32 3.06
CA GLN A 310 3.28 -10.21 4.41
C GLN A 310 3.82 -8.80 4.66
N ILE A 311 3.97 -8.45 5.93
CA ILE A 311 4.71 -7.24 6.31
C ILE A 311 6.20 -7.57 6.13
N PRO A 312 6.95 -6.78 5.34
CA PRO A 312 8.35 -7.07 5.05
C PRO A 312 9.22 -6.96 6.32
N GLU A 313 10.05 -7.94 6.54
CA GLU A 313 11.05 -7.95 7.60
C GLU A 313 12.41 -7.52 7.02
N GLY A 314 12.62 -6.22 6.89
CA GLY A 314 13.82 -5.64 6.30
C GLY A 314 13.62 -5.08 4.88
N LEU A 315 14.69 -4.62 4.26
CA LEU A 315 14.66 -3.98 2.93
C LEU A 315 15.06 -4.94 1.80
N VAL A 316 15.89 -5.94 2.10
CA VAL A 316 16.51 -6.87 1.13
C VAL A 316 16.38 -8.31 1.64
N GLY A 317 16.32 -9.27 0.72
CA GLY A 317 16.24 -10.68 1.01
C GLY A 317 14.81 -11.24 0.98
N GLY A 318 14.64 -12.55 1.02
CA GLY A 318 13.36 -13.23 0.83
C GLY A 318 12.27 -12.84 1.83
N LYS A 319 12.64 -12.45 3.05
CA LYS A 319 11.70 -11.93 4.05
C LYS A 319 11.27 -10.47 3.80
N ALA A 320 11.95 -9.77 2.91
CA ALA A 320 11.61 -8.41 2.47
C ALA A 320 10.70 -8.41 1.23
N SER A 321 10.34 -9.58 0.70
CA SER A 321 9.35 -9.72 -0.36
C SER A 321 7.97 -9.34 0.16
N ALA A 322 7.25 -8.50 -0.57
CA ALA A 322 5.91 -8.10 -0.18
C ALA A 322 5.05 -7.63 -1.37
N ALA A 323 3.80 -8.06 -1.36
CA ALA A 323 2.80 -7.59 -2.30
C ALA A 323 2.33 -6.19 -1.94
N THR A 324 2.10 -5.35 -2.95
CA THR A 324 1.31 -4.12 -2.81
C THR A 324 -0.19 -4.42 -2.95
N LEU A 325 -1.02 -3.42 -2.64
CA LEU A 325 -2.47 -3.52 -2.87
C LEU A 325 -2.79 -3.85 -4.33
N THR A 326 -2.12 -3.21 -5.29
CA THR A 326 -2.32 -3.44 -6.74
C THR A 326 -1.83 -4.79 -7.21
N THR A 327 -0.66 -5.26 -6.75
CA THR A 327 -0.16 -6.60 -7.09
C THR A 327 -1.07 -7.68 -6.54
N LYS A 328 -1.59 -7.52 -5.33
CA LYS A 328 -2.53 -8.47 -4.73
C LYS A 328 -3.90 -8.48 -5.43
N MET A 329 -4.42 -7.29 -5.75
CA MET A 329 -5.65 -7.16 -6.54
C MET A 329 -5.54 -7.88 -7.89
N TYR A 330 -4.43 -7.67 -8.62
CA TYR A 330 -4.16 -8.36 -9.88
C TYR A 330 -4.13 -9.88 -9.71
N TRP A 331 -3.45 -10.36 -8.66
CA TRP A 331 -3.36 -11.80 -8.36
C TRP A 331 -4.72 -12.42 -8.04
N LEU A 332 -5.55 -11.73 -7.25
CA LEU A 332 -6.91 -12.17 -6.92
C LEU A 332 -7.79 -12.33 -8.16
N ILE A 333 -7.72 -11.39 -9.10
CA ILE A 333 -8.49 -11.46 -10.34
C ILE A 333 -8.00 -12.60 -11.22
N LYS A 334 -6.67 -12.71 -11.40
CA LYS A 334 -6.09 -13.62 -12.37
C LYS A 334 -6.03 -15.08 -11.91
N GLU A 335 -5.63 -15.31 -10.66
CA GLU A 335 -5.37 -16.67 -10.13
C GLU A 335 -6.54 -17.22 -9.32
N SER A 336 -7.23 -16.38 -8.55
CA SER A 336 -8.31 -16.82 -7.66
C SER A 336 -9.71 -16.59 -8.24
N GLY A 337 -9.86 -15.74 -9.26
CA GLY A 337 -11.17 -15.34 -9.79
C GLY A 337 -12.04 -14.55 -8.79
N ASP A 338 -11.49 -14.14 -7.65
CA ASP A 338 -12.22 -13.42 -6.59
C ASP A 338 -12.35 -11.94 -6.91
N LEU A 339 -13.38 -11.65 -7.70
CA LEU A 339 -13.69 -10.28 -8.10
C LEU A 339 -14.20 -9.43 -6.94
N SER A 340 -14.79 -10.05 -5.91
CA SER A 340 -15.33 -9.36 -4.73
C SER A 340 -14.22 -8.80 -3.86
N ALA A 341 -13.26 -9.66 -3.44
CA ALA A 341 -12.10 -9.23 -2.67
C ALA A 341 -11.22 -8.24 -3.45
N ALA A 342 -11.02 -8.47 -4.75
CA ALA A 342 -10.28 -7.55 -5.61
C ALA A 342 -10.95 -6.17 -5.67
N SER A 343 -12.29 -6.11 -5.80
CA SER A 343 -13.04 -4.86 -5.80
C SER A 343 -12.97 -4.14 -4.45
N SER A 344 -12.95 -4.87 -3.33
CA SER A 344 -12.78 -4.28 -1.99
C SER A 344 -11.40 -3.61 -1.85
N ILE A 345 -10.34 -4.26 -2.35
CA ILE A 345 -9.00 -3.65 -2.41
C ILE A 345 -9.00 -2.42 -3.32
N ALA A 346 -9.70 -2.48 -4.47
CA ALA A 346 -9.81 -1.34 -5.39
C ALA A 346 -10.49 -0.11 -4.75
N VAL A 347 -11.53 -0.33 -3.93
CA VAL A 347 -12.16 0.77 -3.15
C VAL A 347 -11.16 1.39 -2.17
N VAL A 348 -10.40 0.57 -1.45
CA VAL A 348 -9.36 1.07 -0.53
C VAL A 348 -8.27 1.85 -1.27
N LEU A 349 -7.83 1.36 -2.44
CA LEU A 349 -6.89 2.08 -3.31
C LEU A 349 -7.44 3.43 -3.76
N LEU A 350 -8.71 3.48 -4.18
CA LEU A 350 -9.37 4.71 -4.60
C LEU A 350 -9.39 5.73 -3.46
N VAL A 351 -9.78 5.30 -2.25
CA VAL A 351 -9.75 6.16 -1.05
C VAL A 351 -8.33 6.62 -0.74
N LEU A 352 -7.34 5.72 -0.80
CA LEU A 352 -5.94 6.06 -0.57
C LEU A 352 -5.44 7.12 -1.55
N ILE A 353 -5.74 6.98 -2.85
CA ILE A 353 -5.35 7.95 -3.89
C ILE A 353 -6.00 9.30 -3.60
N ILE A 354 -7.29 9.34 -3.26
CA ILE A 354 -7.99 10.58 -2.91
C ILE A 354 -7.33 11.26 -1.71
N LEU A 355 -7.04 10.49 -0.64
CA LEU A 355 -6.40 11.02 0.57
C LEU A 355 -5.00 11.58 0.27
N LEU A 356 -4.19 10.85 -0.51
CA LEU A 356 -2.85 11.31 -0.91
C LEU A 356 -2.92 12.58 -1.77
N ASN A 357 -3.86 12.68 -2.70
CA ASN A 357 -4.07 13.87 -3.51
C ASN A 357 -4.53 15.07 -2.69
N VAL A 358 -5.44 14.87 -1.73
CA VAL A 358 -5.89 15.93 -0.81
C VAL A 358 -4.74 16.39 0.09
N ALA A 359 -4.01 15.45 0.69
CA ALA A 359 -2.85 15.77 1.53
C ALA A 359 -1.79 16.57 0.75
N SER A 360 -1.46 16.14 -0.47
CA SER A 360 -0.52 16.85 -1.33
C SER A 360 -0.99 18.28 -1.66
N LYS A 361 -2.27 18.46 -2.01
CA LYS A 361 -2.84 19.81 -2.25
C LYS A 361 -2.80 20.68 -0.99
N MET A 362 -3.04 20.11 0.19
CA MET A 362 -2.94 20.84 1.45
C MET A 362 -1.50 21.29 1.73
N ILE A 363 -0.52 20.42 1.52
CA ILE A 363 0.92 20.73 1.66
C ILE A 363 1.29 21.87 0.70
N THR A 364 0.92 21.75 -0.57
CA THR A 364 1.18 22.79 -1.59
C THR A 364 0.59 24.14 -1.16
N ARG A 365 -0.67 24.18 -0.73
CA ARG A 365 -1.32 25.42 -0.27
C ARG A 365 -0.65 25.99 0.98
N ALA A 366 -0.25 25.18 1.93
CA ALA A 366 0.45 25.62 3.14
C ALA A 366 1.81 26.26 2.80
N PHE A 367 2.53 25.68 1.84
CA PHE A 367 3.81 26.25 1.36
C PHE A 367 3.60 27.57 0.62
N LEU A 368 2.65 27.66 -0.30
CA LEU A 368 2.33 28.91 -1.02
C LEU A 368 1.98 30.07 -0.08
N LYS A 369 1.19 29.81 0.95
CA LYS A 369 0.87 30.84 1.97
C LYS A 369 2.11 31.32 2.74
N ARG A 370 3.10 30.47 2.97
CA ARG A 370 4.35 30.86 3.68
C ARG A 370 5.32 31.66 2.80
N THR A 371 5.29 31.43 1.49
CA THR A 371 6.16 32.14 0.53
C THR A 371 5.58 33.43 -0.01
N GLY A 372 4.42 33.87 0.47
CA GLY A 372 3.82 35.15 0.10
C GLY A 372 3.17 35.21 -1.30
N ASN A 373 3.01 34.06 -1.96
CA ASN A 373 2.40 33.93 -3.29
C ASN A 373 0.99 33.30 -3.20
N GLY A 374 0.21 33.71 -2.22
CA GLY A 374 -1.18 33.29 -2.06
C GLY A 374 -2.15 34.45 -2.18
#